data_419ead24bd7807cd67cb1c43771554bf
#
_entry.id   419ead24bd7807cd67cb1c43771554bf
#
_cell.length_a   1.000
_cell.length_b   1.000
_cell.length_c   1.000
_cell.angle_alpha   90.00
_cell.angle_beta   90.00
_cell.angle_gamma   90.00
#
_symmetry.space_group_name_H-M   'P 1'
#
loop_
_entity.id
_entity.type
_entity.pdbx_description
1 polymer ?
#
loop_
_entity_poly.entity_id
_entity_poly.type
_entity_poly.pdbx_seq_one_letter_code
_entity_poly.pdbx_strand_id
1 'polypeptide(L)'
;MRQLIRGGKDLGSDNINVRYEHQNNSNYLVIEDEKEYEDYQYKMLRRNKPDHFLKMSMYSVNNKYGIYYDITSKQQVSKFYEYGKMTMDDVKSICINISEIVRIADDYMLDIDHVKIEPKYIYMDVGTKKLYFVYHTNLNSYTFNESLKMLFEFILEHFDHSLDKQCIVKLYEIYQKVLVGDYDPFNLIKMFGMSEKQWDDEKIASQEISEEKREIKREIKREIPTVFPEQILVDKEERQEKSLSQIGRAHV
;
A
#
# COMPACT_ATOMS: atom_id res chain seq x y z
N MET A 1 -27.02 -1.72 5.37
CA MET A 1 -26.84 -3.17 5.27
C MET A 1 -25.35 -3.45 5.61
N ARG A 2 -25.08 -4.04 6.78
CA ARG A 2 -23.70 -4.33 7.23
C ARG A 2 -23.24 -5.64 6.59
N GLN A 3 -22.24 -5.62 5.76
CA GLN A 3 -21.58 -6.84 5.27
C GLN A 3 -20.38 -7.15 6.17
N LEU A 4 -20.47 -8.21 6.95
CA LEU A 4 -19.40 -8.77 7.78
C LEU A 4 -18.54 -9.69 6.92
N ILE A 5 -17.34 -9.27 6.62
CA ILE A 5 -16.31 -10.14 6.04
C ILE A 5 -15.54 -10.73 7.23
N ARG A 6 -15.70 -12.03 7.49
CA ARG A 6 -14.98 -12.73 8.55
C ARG A 6 -13.51 -12.90 8.14
N GLY A 7 -12.62 -12.14 8.81
CA GLY A 7 -11.18 -12.36 8.75
C GLY A 7 -10.75 -13.53 9.65
N GLY A 8 -9.69 -14.23 9.25
CA GLY A 8 -9.15 -15.38 9.96
C GLY A 8 -8.65 -15.03 11.37
N LYS A 9 -8.70 -16.00 12.28
CA LYS A 9 -8.19 -15.90 13.66
C LYS A 9 -6.66 -15.85 13.63
N ASP A 10 -6.08 -14.72 14.07
CA ASP A 10 -4.68 -14.64 14.47
C ASP A 10 -4.53 -15.13 15.93
N LEU A 11 -3.60 -16.04 16.15
CA LEU A 11 -3.23 -16.59 17.45
C LEU A 11 -2.25 -15.65 18.17
N GLY A 12 -2.78 -14.56 18.76
CA GLY A 12 -1.94 -13.66 19.54
C GLY A 12 -2.78 -12.74 20.44
N SER A 13 -2.85 -13.06 21.72
CA SER A 13 -3.63 -12.47 22.82
C SER A 13 -5.14 -12.78 22.78
N ASP A 14 -5.62 -13.43 23.84
CA ASP A 14 -6.89 -14.14 23.88
C ASP A 14 -8.17 -13.32 23.74
N ASN A 15 -8.13 -12.00 23.52
CA ASN A 15 -9.33 -11.14 23.51
C ASN A 15 -9.35 -10.03 22.46
N ILE A 16 -8.40 -9.96 21.51
CA ILE A 16 -8.42 -8.92 20.47
C ILE A 16 -9.16 -9.41 19.22
N ASN A 17 -10.17 -8.67 18.79
CA ASN A 17 -10.93 -8.95 17.59
C ASN A 17 -10.60 -7.92 16.50
N VAL A 18 -10.10 -8.42 15.36
CA VAL A 18 -9.75 -7.60 14.19
C VAL A 18 -10.75 -7.88 13.08
N ARG A 19 -11.41 -6.85 12.57
CA ARG A 19 -12.37 -6.96 11.47
C ARG A 19 -12.34 -5.76 10.54
N TYR A 20 -12.96 -5.91 9.38
CA TYR A 20 -13.14 -4.84 8.39
C TYR A 20 -14.59 -4.45 8.32
N GLU A 21 -14.85 -3.14 8.29
CA GLU A 21 -16.20 -2.59 8.13
C GLU A 21 -16.25 -1.57 7.01
N HIS A 22 -17.36 -1.57 6.29
CA HIS A 22 -17.70 -0.54 5.31
C HIS A 22 -18.89 0.27 5.82
N GLN A 23 -18.70 1.58 5.99
CA GLN A 23 -19.73 2.50 6.47
C GLN A 23 -19.64 3.82 5.71
N ASN A 24 -20.79 4.34 5.24
CA ASN A 24 -20.88 5.67 4.63
C ASN A 24 -19.82 5.94 3.56
N ASN A 25 -19.59 4.97 2.66
CA ASN A 25 -18.59 5.04 1.58
C ASN A 25 -17.12 5.08 2.06
N SER A 26 -16.87 4.72 3.31
CA SER A 26 -15.53 4.62 3.89
C SER A 26 -15.25 3.19 4.37
N ASN A 27 -13.99 2.79 4.29
CA ASN A 27 -13.52 1.48 4.73
C ASN A 27 -12.72 1.64 6.02
N TYR A 28 -12.96 0.76 6.97
CA TYR A 28 -12.30 0.78 8.26
C TYR A 28 -11.70 -0.56 8.62
N LEU A 29 -10.48 -0.53 9.15
CA LEU A 29 -9.94 -1.59 9.99
C LEU A 29 -10.44 -1.31 11.41
N VAL A 30 -11.10 -2.27 12.02
CA VAL A 30 -11.63 -2.16 13.38
C VAL A 30 -10.91 -3.15 14.27
N ILE A 31 -10.31 -2.64 15.33
CA ILE A 31 -9.62 -3.45 16.36
C ILE A 31 -10.37 -3.24 17.67
N GLU A 32 -10.91 -4.33 18.23
CA GLU A 32 -11.63 -4.33 19.50
C GLU A 32 -10.83 -5.06 20.58
N ASP A 33 -10.82 -4.48 21.77
CA ASP A 33 -10.17 -5.00 22.96
C ASP A 33 -11.11 -4.81 24.17
N GLU A 34 -10.85 -5.53 25.25
CA GLU A 34 -11.52 -5.31 26.54
C GLU A 34 -10.86 -4.22 27.39
N LYS A 35 -9.66 -3.73 26.98
CA LYS A 35 -8.91 -2.69 27.67
C LYS A 35 -9.26 -1.31 27.14
N GLU A 36 -9.37 -0.35 28.05
CA GLU A 36 -9.59 1.04 27.73
C GLU A 36 -8.33 1.69 27.14
N TYR A 37 -8.52 2.54 26.11
CA TYR A 37 -7.45 3.24 25.40
C TYR A 37 -7.37 4.71 25.88
N GLU A 38 -7.22 4.94 27.18
CA GLU A 38 -7.12 6.30 27.74
C GLU A 38 -5.69 6.87 27.80
N ASP A 39 -4.70 6.17 27.29
CA ASP A 39 -3.31 6.58 27.23
C ASP A 39 -3.16 7.93 26.50
N TYR A 40 -2.18 8.75 26.97
CA TYR A 40 -1.86 10.03 26.35
C TYR A 40 -1.49 9.90 24.87
N GLN A 41 -0.87 8.79 24.48
CA GLN A 41 -0.42 8.52 23.11
C GLN A 41 -1.61 8.47 22.14
N TYR A 42 -2.71 7.80 22.52
CA TYR A 42 -3.93 7.83 21.72
C TYR A 42 -4.58 9.20 21.65
N LYS A 43 -4.57 9.95 22.76
CA LYS A 43 -5.06 11.36 22.80
C LYS A 43 -4.24 12.24 21.86
N MET A 44 -2.92 12.03 21.83
CA MET A 44 -1.97 12.74 20.99
C MET A 44 -2.25 12.45 19.49
N LEU A 45 -2.35 11.18 19.11
CA LEU A 45 -2.64 10.75 17.73
C LEU A 45 -3.98 11.28 17.23
N ARG A 46 -5.03 11.22 18.06
CA ARG A 46 -6.36 11.72 17.70
C ARG A 46 -6.40 13.23 17.49
N ARG A 47 -5.69 13.98 18.34
CA ARG A 47 -5.70 15.46 18.31
C ARG A 47 -4.84 16.00 17.16
N ASN A 48 -3.63 15.50 17.02
CA ASN A 48 -2.63 16.05 16.10
C ASN A 48 -2.71 15.40 14.72
N LYS A 49 -3.20 14.16 14.62
CA LYS A 49 -3.30 13.38 13.37
C LYS A 49 -1.99 13.43 12.59
N PRO A 50 -0.86 13.03 13.22
CA PRO A 50 0.43 13.10 12.56
C PRO A 50 0.42 12.28 11.27
N ASP A 51 1.22 12.71 10.33
CA ASP A 51 1.35 12.05 9.04
C ASP A 51 1.86 10.61 9.20
N HIS A 52 1.71 9.77 8.19
CA HIS A 52 2.03 8.35 8.22
C HIS A 52 1.26 7.48 9.24
N PHE A 53 0.42 8.05 10.10
CA PHE A 53 -0.52 7.27 10.90
C PHE A 53 -1.90 7.21 10.23
N LEU A 54 -2.56 6.05 10.31
CA LEU A 54 -3.96 5.95 9.93
C LEU A 54 -4.80 6.83 10.84
N LYS A 55 -5.70 7.60 10.25
CA LYS A 55 -6.68 8.37 11.02
C LYS A 55 -7.55 7.42 11.82
N MET A 56 -7.75 7.73 13.11
CA MET A 56 -8.48 6.84 13.98
C MET A 56 -9.60 7.54 14.75
N SER A 57 -10.65 6.80 15.06
CA SER A 57 -11.70 7.16 16.01
C SER A 57 -11.89 6.00 16.98
N MET A 58 -12.27 6.34 18.22
CA MET A 58 -12.44 5.36 19.30
C MET A 58 -13.89 5.31 19.74
N TYR A 59 -14.33 4.14 20.15
CA TYR A 59 -15.66 3.95 20.72
C TYR A 59 -15.61 2.99 21.90
N SER A 60 -16.63 3.08 22.75
CA SER A 60 -16.86 2.16 23.85
C SER A 60 -18.34 1.76 23.87
N VAL A 61 -18.63 0.48 23.82
CA VAL A 61 -19.98 -0.06 23.89
C VAL A 61 -19.96 -1.36 24.70
N ASN A 62 -20.79 -1.44 25.75
CA ASN A 62 -20.94 -2.63 26.59
C ASN A 62 -19.59 -3.16 27.12
N ASN A 63 -18.75 -2.30 27.68
CA ASN A 63 -17.40 -2.60 28.18
C ASN A 63 -16.44 -3.19 27.11
N LYS A 64 -16.74 -3.03 25.84
CA LYS A 64 -15.82 -3.27 24.75
C LYS A 64 -15.33 -1.93 24.20
N TYR A 65 -14.04 -1.83 24.03
CA TYR A 65 -13.38 -0.66 23.48
C TYR A 65 -12.90 -1.01 22.09
N GLY A 66 -12.99 -0.07 21.17
CA GLY A 66 -12.55 -0.32 19.80
C GLY A 66 -12.03 0.92 19.13
N ILE A 67 -11.12 0.69 18.19
CA ILE A 67 -10.53 1.72 17.34
C ILE A 67 -10.92 1.44 15.90
N TYR A 68 -11.53 2.43 15.24
CA TYR A 68 -11.74 2.48 13.80
C TYR A 68 -10.56 3.22 13.15
N TYR A 69 -9.80 2.53 12.32
CA TYR A 69 -8.76 3.12 11.48
C TYR A 69 -9.29 3.32 10.07
N ASP A 70 -9.26 4.55 9.57
CA ASP A 70 -9.70 4.87 8.20
C ASP A 70 -8.68 4.36 7.18
N ILE A 71 -9.08 3.34 6.43
CA ILE A 71 -8.30 2.72 5.35
C ILE A 71 -8.88 3.02 3.96
N THR A 72 -9.74 4.03 3.86
CA THR A 72 -10.35 4.43 2.59
C THR A 72 -9.27 4.81 1.58
N SER A 73 -9.39 4.28 0.36
CA SER A 73 -8.40 4.44 -0.74
C SER A 73 -7.00 3.89 -0.44
N LYS A 74 -6.86 3.04 0.56
CA LYS A 74 -5.60 2.41 0.92
C LYS A 74 -5.70 0.90 0.82
N GLN A 75 -4.61 0.25 0.48
CA GLN A 75 -4.49 -1.20 0.40
C GLN A 75 -3.40 -1.70 1.33
N GLN A 76 -3.63 -2.82 2.00
CA GLN A 76 -2.59 -3.48 2.79
C GLN A 76 -1.39 -3.83 1.92
N VAL A 77 -0.18 -3.60 2.42
CA VAL A 77 1.06 -3.96 1.74
C VAL A 77 1.10 -5.47 1.44
N SER A 78 0.68 -6.31 2.39
CA SER A 78 0.58 -7.76 2.20
C SER A 78 -0.35 -8.16 1.05
N LYS A 79 -1.44 -7.43 0.84
CA LYS A 79 -2.39 -7.69 -0.25
C LYS A 79 -1.95 -7.08 -1.58
N PHE A 80 -1.28 -5.94 -1.54
CA PHE A 80 -0.78 -5.29 -2.75
C PHE A 80 0.29 -6.15 -3.46
N TYR A 81 1.17 -6.78 -2.67
CA TYR A 81 2.23 -7.63 -3.20
C TYR A 81 1.90 -9.14 -3.21
N GLU A 82 0.68 -9.55 -2.86
CA GLU A 82 0.25 -10.97 -2.86
C GLU A 82 0.51 -11.67 -4.20
N TYR A 83 0.29 -10.94 -5.30
CA TYR A 83 0.52 -11.43 -6.68
C TYR A 83 1.53 -10.58 -7.45
N GLY A 84 2.02 -9.51 -6.83
CA GLY A 84 3.00 -8.60 -7.40
C GLY A 84 4.40 -8.91 -6.91
N LYS A 85 5.39 -8.39 -7.62
CA LYS A 85 6.79 -8.49 -7.23
C LYS A 85 7.32 -7.14 -6.82
N MET A 86 8.12 -7.11 -5.75
CA MET A 86 8.79 -5.92 -5.27
C MET A 86 10.06 -5.66 -6.07
N THR A 87 10.26 -4.41 -6.44
CA THR A 87 11.53 -3.91 -6.99
C THR A 87 12.42 -3.37 -5.88
N MET A 88 13.70 -3.13 -6.19
CA MET A 88 14.61 -2.47 -5.25
C MET A 88 14.15 -1.06 -4.85
N ASP A 89 13.48 -0.35 -5.74
CA ASP A 89 12.95 0.99 -5.46
C ASP A 89 11.73 0.93 -4.54
N ASP A 90 10.90 -0.12 -4.64
CA ASP A 90 9.83 -0.35 -3.67
C ASP A 90 10.42 -0.61 -2.27
N VAL A 91 11.50 -1.41 -2.17
CA VAL A 91 12.18 -1.69 -0.88
C VAL A 91 12.78 -0.42 -0.28
N LYS A 92 13.48 0.39 -1.08
CA LYS A 92 14.01 1.70 -0.64
C LYS A 92 12.89 2.61 -0.14
N SER A 93 11.79 2.71 -0.90
CA SER A 93 10.63 3.52 -0.53
C SER A 93 10.02 3.06 0.80
N ILE A 94 9.89 1.76 1.03
CA ILE A 94 9.41 1.20 2.30
C ILE A 94 10.36 1.62 3.44
N CYS A 95 11.67 1.49 3.28
CA CYS A 95 12.65 1.86 4.29
C CYS A 95 12.59 3.35 4.65
N ILE A 96 12.40 4.23 3.68
CA ILE A 96 12.24 5.66 3.93
C ILE A 96 10.98 5.95 4.72
N ASN A 97 9.83 5.41 4.31
CA ASN A 97 8.57 5.59 5.03
C ASN A 97 8.68 5.07 6.49
N ILE A 98 9.43 3.99 6.73
CA ILE A 98 9.69 3.49 8.09
C ILE A 98 10.58 4.47 8.86
N SER A 99 11.63 5.01 8.26
CA SER A 99 12.46 6.02 8.94
C SER A 99 11.67 7.28 9.27
N GLU A 100 10.75 7.69 8.40
CA GLU A 100 9.85 8.83 8.65
C GLU A 100 8.89 8.56 9.82
N ILE A 101 8.28 7.37 9.89
CA ILE A 101 7.39 7.06 11.01
C ILE A 101 8.15 6.94 12.33
N VAL A 102 9.41 6.49 12.33
CA VAL A 102 10.27 6.47 13.51
C VAL A 102 10.53 7.91 14.02
N ARG A 103 10.84 8.84 13.12
CA ARG A 103 11.02 10.27 13.47
C ARG A 103 9.74 10.89 14.03
N ILE A 104 8.61 10.63 13.38
CA ILE A 104 7.32 11.13 13.83
C ILE A 104 6.97 10.55 15.20
N ALA A 105 7.22 9.26 15.43
CA ALA A 105 6.98 8.64 16.73
C ALA A 105 7.83 9.30 17.82
N ASP A 106 9.10 9.57 17.54
CA ASP A 106 10.00 10.29 18.46
C ASP A 106 9.53 11.73 18.73
N ASP A 107 9.20 12.50 17.69
CA ASP A 107 8.71 13.88 17.79
C ASP A 107 7.44 14.00 18.66
N TYR A 108 6.57 13.00 18.60
CA TYR A 108 5.33 12.96 19.36
C TYR A 108 5.42 12.13 20.64
N MET A 109 6.62 11.67 21.03
CA MET A 109 6.88 10.82 22.21
C MET A 109 5.98 9.57 22.24
N LEU A 110 5.80 8.94 21.08
CA LEU A 110 5.07 7.69 20.92
C LEU A 110 6.02 6.51 21.08
N ASP A 111 5.54 5.45 21.72
CA ASP A 111 6.30 4.21 21.80
C ASP A 111 6.36 3.53 20.43
N ILE A 112 7.57 3.35 19.90
CA ILE A 112 7.78 2.78 18.57
C ILE A 112 7.37 1.29 18.48
N ASP A 113 7.40 0.55 19.57
CA ASP A 113 6.96 -0.85 19.60
C ASP A 113 5.43 -0.99 19.43
N HIS A 114 4.70 0.10 19.62
CA HIS A 114 3.27 0.16 19.36
C HIS A 114 2.92 0.54 17.91
N VAL A 115 3.88 0.97 17.11
CA VAL A 115 3.72 1.16 15.66
C VAL A 115 3.81 -0.20 14.98
N LYS A 116 2.74 -0.62 14.33
CA LYS A 116 2.68 -1.94 13.69
C LYS A 116 3.23 -1.86 12.28
N ILE A 117 4.44 -2.42 12.09
CA ILE A 117 5.15 -2.46 10.81
C ILE A 117 5.13 -3.84 10.14
N GLU A 118 4.32 -4.77 10.62
CA GLU A 118 4.05 -6.01 9.91
C GLU A 118 3.24 -5.74 8.63
N PRO A 119 3.51 -6.44 7.52
CA PRO A 119 2.91 -6.16 6.20
C PRO A 119 1.38 -6.09 6.18
N LYS A 120 0.71 -6.81 7.10
CA LYS A 120 -0.74 -6.82 7.26
C LYS A 120 -1.32 -5.57 7.92
N TYR A 121 -0.49 -4.78 8.61
CA TYR A 121 -0.89 -3.55 9.31
C TYR A 121 -0.30 -2.28 8.69
N ILE A 122 0.47 -2.44 7.62
CA ILE A 122 0.93 -1.33 6.78
C ILE A 122 -0.07 -1.15 5.64
N TYR A 123 -0.55 0.07 5.47
CA TYR A 123 -1.47 0.44 4.41
C TYR A 123 -0.81 1.43 3.46
N MET A 124 -0.93 1.18 2.17
CA MET A 124 -0.36 2.01 1.12
C MET A 124 -1.46 2.75 0.38
N ASP A 125 -1.30 4.03 0.20
CA ASP A 125 -2.07 4.79 -0.79
C ASP A 125 -1.59 4.37 -2.19
N VAL A 126 -2.50 3.80 -2.98
CA VAL A 126 -2.17 3.20 -4.28
C VAL A 126 -1.70 4.26 -5.29
N GLY A 127 -2.17 5.51 -5.15
CA GLY A 127 -1.82 6.60 -6.06
C GLY A 127 -0.44 7.19 -5.80
N THR A 128 -0.09 7.40 -4.53
CA THR A 128 1.14 8.06 -4.10
C THR A 128 2.23 7.11 -3.62
N LYS A 129 1.89 5.83 -3.39
CA LYS A 129 2.74 4.82 -2.72
C LYS A 129 3.17 5.21 -1.29
N LYS A 130 2.56 6.22 -0.70
CA LYS A 130 2.81 6.61 0.69
C LYS A 130 2.27 5.56 1.64
N LEU A 131 3.06 5.23 2.67
CA LEU A 131 2.68 4.25 3.67
C LEU A 131 2.03 4.91 4.90
N TYR A 132 1.06 4.20 5.45
CA TYR A 132 0.34 4.54 6.67
C TYR A 132 0.35 3.36 7.61
N PHE A 133 0.58 3.63 8.90
CA PHE A 133 0.81 2.62 9.91
C PHE A 133 -0.32 2.60 10.94
N VAL A 134 -0.62 1.42 11.44
CA VAL A 134 -1.50 1.23 12.60
C VAL A 134 -0.68 1.48 13.87
N TYR A 135 -1.21 2.26 14.79
CA TYR A 135 -0.70 2.38 16.14
C TYR A 135 -1.62 1.64 17.10
N HIS A 136 -1.11 0.63 17.83
CA HIS A 136 -1.94 -0.14 18.75
C HIS A 136 -1.09 -0.79 19.86
N THR A 137 -1.43 -0.51 21.11
CA THR A 137 -0.64 -0.96 22.27
C THR A 137 -0.74 -2.46 22.53
N ASN A 138 -1.91 -3.07 22.28
CA ASN A 138 -2.20 -4.43 22.71
C ASN A 138 -2.29 -5.45 21.56
N LEU A 139 -2.14 -5.04 20.30
CA LEU A 139 -2.40 -5.92 19.14
C LEU A 139 -1.45 -7.11 19.06
N ASN A 140 -0.21 -6.90 19.42
CA ASN A 140 0.83 -7.90 19.61
C ASN A 140 1.92 -7.34 20.51
N SER A 141 2.83 -8.18 20.97
CA SER A 141 3.96 -7.82 21.84
C SER A 141 5.30 -7.81 21.12
N TYR A 142 5.31 -7.75 19.79
CA TYR A 142 6.56 -7.67 19.04
C TYR A 142 7.21 -6.29 19.22
N THR A 143 8.52 -6.30 19.43
CA THR A 143 9.33 -5.09 19.38
C THR A 143 9.46 -4.60 17.94
N PHE A 144 9.86 -3.33 17.78
CA PHE A 144 10.15 -2.77 16.47
C PHE A 144 11.16 -3.61 15.68
N ASN A 145 12.23 -4.10 16.35
CA ASN A 145 13.25 -4.93 15.70
C ASN A 145 12.68 -6.27 15.20
N GLU A 146 11.82 -6.91 15.97
CA GLU A 146 11.17 -8.16 15.55
C GLU A 146 10.23 -7.94 14.38
N SER A 147 9.40 -6.89 14.44
CA SER A 147 8.50 -6.51 13.35
C SER A 147 9.27 -6.13 12.08
N LEU A 148 10.41 -5.45 12.21
CA LEU A 148 11.27 -5.12 11.08
C LEU A 148 11.87 -6.36 10.42
N LYS A 149 12.30 -7.37 11.21
CA LYS A 149 12.76 -8.66 10.67
C LYS A 149 11.65 -9.35 9.87
N MET A 150 10.45 -9.44 10.42
CA MET A 150 9.29 -10.03 9.74
C MET A 150 8.96 -9.30 8.44
N LEU A 151 9.08 -7.97 8.42
CA LEU A 151 8.87 -7.20 7.21
C LEU A 151 9.93 -7.49 6.15
N PHE A 152 11.20 -7.61 6.52
CA PHE A 152 12.27 -7.96 5.58
C PHE A 152 12.17 -9.40 5.07
N GLU A 153 11.68 -10.35 5.87
CA GLU A 153 11.35 -11.71 5.43
C GLU A 153 10.25 -11.67 4.37
N PHE A 154 9.19 -10.90 4.59
CA PHE A 154 8.14 -10.69 3.61
C PHE A 154 8.67 -10.03 2.33
N ILE A 155 9.55 -9.04 2.44
CA ILE A 155 10.19 -8.38 1.28
C ILE A 155 10.98 -9.41 0.47
N LEU A 156 11.79 -10.26 1.11
CA LEU A 156 12.58 -11.29 0.44
C LEU A 156 11.69 -12.31 -0.30
N GLU A 157 10.57 -12.70 0.30
CA GLU A 157 9.61 -13.64 -0.29
C GLU A 157 8.95 -13.06 -1.56
N HIS A 158 8.67 -11.76 -1.56
CA HIS A 158 7.96 -11.09 -2.66
C HIS A 158 8.86 -10.30 -3.61
N PHE A 159 10.18 -10.34 -3.41
CA PHE A 159 11.14 -9.64 -4.26
C PHE A 159 11.21 -10.24 -5.66
N ASP A 160 11.42 -9.42 -6.69
CA ASP A 160 11.59 -9.89 -8.05
C ASP A 160 12.98 -10.48 -8.28
N HIS A 161 13.10 -11.80 -8.15
CA HIS A 161 14.34 -12.54 -8.38
C HIS A 161 14.76 -12.61 -9.86
N SER A 162 13.99 -12.07 -10.79
CA SER A 162 14.39 -11.94 -12.20
C SER A 162 15.24 -10.69 -12.47
N LEU A 163 15.34 -9.79 -11.49
CA LEU A 163 16.20 -8.61 -11.54
C LEU A 163 17.67 -8.99 -11.47
N ASP A 164 18.54 -8.01 -11.68
CA ASP A 164 19.99 -8.17 -11.62
C ASP A 164 20.43 -8.88 -10.32
N LYS A 165 21.33 -9.86 -10.46
CA LYS A 165 21.89 -10.62 -9.32
C LYS A 165 22.51 -9.72 -8.26
N GLN A 166 23.04 -8.56 -8.62
CA GLN A 166 23.61 -7.60 -7.68
C GLN A 166 22.54 -7.02 -6.74
N CYS A 167 21.32 -6.78 -7.24
CA CYS A 167 20.19 -6.33 -6.43
C CYS A 167 19.81 -7.37 -5.39
N ILE A 168 19.81 -8.65 -5.77
CA ILE A 168 19.46 -9.76 -4.86
C ILE A 168 20.51 -9.89 -3.76
N VAL A 169 21.79 -9.90 -4.13
CA VAL A 169 22.91 -9.97 -3.16
C VAL A 169 22.82 -8.80 -2.18
N LYS A 170 22.59 -7.59 -2.69
CA LYS A 170 22.46 -6.39 -1.86
C LYS A 170 21.30 -6.49 -0.87
N LEU A 171 20.15 -7.00 -1.30
CA LEU A 171 18.99 -7.20 -0.42
C LEU A 171 19.30 -8.20 0.71
N TYR A 172 19.99 -9.29 0.41
CA TYR A 172 20.44 -10.24 1.44
C TYR A 172 21.45 -9.63 2.42
N GLU A 173 22.39 -8.82 1.96
CA GLU A 173 23.32 -8.07 2.83
C GLU A 173 22.57 -7.16 3.80
N ILE A 174 21.54 -6.45 3.31
CA ILE A 174 20.69 -5.57 4.11
C ILE A 174 19.91 -6.39 5.14
N TYR A 175 19.32 -7.51 4.73
CA TYR A 175 18.62 -8.40 5.65
C TYR A 175 19.54 -8.93 6.77
N GLN A 176 20.79 -9.30 6.46
CA GLN A 176 21.76 -9.70 7.49
C GLN A 176 22.02 -8.57 8.50
N LYS A 177 22.11 -7.32 8.07
CA LYS A 177 22.23 -6.18 8.99
C LYS A 177 21.00 -6.03 9.88
N VAL A 178 19.80 -6.23 9.34
CA VAL A 178 18.56 -6.19 10.10
C VAL A 178 18.52 -7.32 11.14
N LEU A 179 18.98 -8.53 10.79
CA LEU A 179 19.02 -9.66 11.72
C LEU A 179 19.90 -9.41 12.95
N VAL A 180 21.05 -8.76 12.75
CA VAL A 180 22.00 -8.46 13.85
C VAL A 180 21.73 -7.12 14.53
N GLY A 181 20.78 -6.31 14.02
CA GLY A 181 20.47 -4.99 14.56
C GLY A 181 21.51 -3.91 14.18
N ASP A 182 22.30 -4.13 13.13
CA ASP A 182 23.30 -3.17 12.63
C ASP A 182 22.67 -2.20 11.63
N TYR A 183 21.80 -1.32 12.12
CA TYR A 183 21.14 -0.29 11.31
C TYR A 183 20.72 0.91 12.17
N ASP A 184 20.53 2.05 11.49
CA ASP A 184 19.98 3.27 12.08
C ASP A 184 18.48 3.34 11.74
N PRO A 185 17.56 3.16 12.71
CA PRO A 185 16.12 3.17 12.44
C PRO A 185 15.62 4.53 11.93
N PHE A 186 16.32 5.63 12.27
CA PHE A 186 16.03 6.96 11.75
C PHE A 186 16.49 7.16 10.30
N ASN A 187 17.32 6.26 9.77
CA ASN A 187 17.88 6.39 8.43
C ASN A 187 18.20 5.02 7.80
N LEU A 188 17.18 4.22 7.57
CA LEU A 188 17.33 2.88 6.98
C LEU A 188 17.90 2.91 5.56
N ILE A 189 17.74 4.02 4.82
CA ILE A 189 18.26 4.14 3.46
C ILE A 189 19.80 4.09 3.40
N LYS A 190 20.50 4.37 4.50
CA LYS A 190 21.96 4.20 4.60
C LYS A 190 22.41 2.76 4.34
N MET A 191 21.58 1.77 4.65
CA MET A 191 21.89 0.36 4.36
C MET A 191 22.10 0.11 2.85
N PHE A 192 21.50 0.94 2.00
CA PHE A 192 21.68 0.88 0.53
C PHE A 192 22.91 1.64 0.04
N GLY A 193 23.66 2.28 0.93
CA GLY A 193 24.80 3.14 0.57
C GLY A 193 24.37 4.50 0.04
N MET A 194 23.14 4.94 0.35
CA MET A 194 22.57 6.21 -0.11
C MET A 194 22.29 7.14 1.06
N SER A 195 22.30 8.44 0.80
CA SER A 195 21.75 9.46 1.70
C SER A 195 20.30 9.78 1.31
N GLU A 196 19.53 10.33 2.24
CA GLU A 196 18.16 10.79 1.95
C GLU A 196 18.13 11.82 0.82
N LYS A 197 19.07 12.74 0.80
CA LYS A 197 19.17 13.75 -0.25
C LYS A 197 19.35 13.13 -1.64
N GLN A 198 20.18 12.10 -1.77
CA GLN A 198 20.37 11.38 -3.03
C GLN A 198 19.10 10.67 -3.47
N TRP A 199 18.34 10.13 -2.53
CA TRP A 199 17.06 9.52 -2.83
C TRP A 199 16.00 10.54 -3.28
N ASP A 200 15.92 11.70 -2.61
CA ASP A 200 15.00 12.77 -3.00
C ASP A 200 15.31 13.28 -4.41
N ASP A 201 16.58 13.46 -4.74
CA ASP A 201 17.02 13.86 -6.08
C ASP A 201 16.65 12.79 -7.14
N GLU A 202 16.84 11.49 -6.86
CA GLU A 202 16.44 10.39 -7.73
C GLU A 202 14.91 10.31 -7.89
N LYS A 203 14.16 10.54 -6.81
CA LYS A 203 12.69 10.52 -6.83
C LYS A 203 12.12 11.68 -7.66
N ILE A 204 12.67 12.88 -7.51
CA ILE A 204 12.29 14.05 -8.31
C ILE A 204 12.53 13.76 -9.79
N ALA A 205 13.74 13.32 -10.16
CA ALA A 205 14.07 12.97 -11.53
C ALA A 205 13.14 11.87 -12.11
N SER A 206 12.80 10.87 -11.32
CA SER A 206 11.88 9.80 -11.72
C SER A 206 10.44 10.29 -11.91
N GLN A 207 9.98 11.25 -11.10
CA GLN A 207 8.67 11.87 -11.23
C GLN A 207 8.58 12.75 -12.48
N GLU A 208 9.58 13.58 -12.74
CA GLU A 208 9.65 14.42 -13.94
C GLU A 208 9.58 13.57 -15.22
N ILE A 209 10.36 12.48 -15.30
CA ILE A 209 10.31 11.52 -16.43
C ILE A 209 8.93 10.87 -16.56
N SER A 210 8.26 10.58 -15.44
CA SER A 210 6.95 9.95 -15.44
C SER A 210 5.84 10.91 -15.88
N GLU A 211 5.95 12.19 -15.53
CA GLU A 211 5.02 13.25 -15.95
C GLU A 211 5.20 13.57 -17.42
N GLU A 212 6.43 13.70 -17.89
CA GLU A 212 6.74 13.91 -19.31
C GLU A 212 6.17 12.77 -20.18
N LYS A 213 6.35 11.51 -19.76
CA LYS A 213 5.74 10.35 -20.44
C LYS A 213 4.21 10.39 -20.44
N ARG A 214 3.58 10.90 -19.39
CA ARG A 214 2.12 11.05 -19.30
C ARG A 214 1.63 12.17 -20.21
N GLU A 215 2.35 13.28 -20.31
CA GLU A 215 2.03 14.39 -21.21
C GLU A 215 2.15 13.95 -22.67
N ILE A 216 3.26 13.32 -23.06
CA ILE A 216 3.45 12.75 -24.39
C ILE A 216 2.30 11.79 -24.75
N LYS A 217 1.89 10.91 -23.81
CA LYS A 217 0.78 9.99 -24.03
C LYS A 217 -0.57 10.69 -24.16
N ARG A 218 -0.76 11.83 -23.49
CA ARG A 218 -1.97 12.68 -23.64
C ARG A 218 -1.99 13.41 -24.97
N GLU A 219 -0.85 13.91 -25.44
CA GLU A 219 -0.72 14.55 -26.74
C GLU A 219 -0.97 13.57 -27.87
N ILE A 220 -0.33 12.39 -27.85
CA ILE A 220 -0.58 11.32 -28.83
C ILE A 220 -2.07 10.94 -28.86
N LYS A 221 -2.74 10.89 -27.71
CA LYS A 221 -4.19 10.58 -27.65
C LYS A 221 -5.09 11.70 -28.16
N ARG A 222 -4.61 12.95 -28.21
CA ARG A 222 -5.33 14.08 -28.79
C ARG A 222 -5.15 14.18 -30.31
N GLU A 223 -4.02 13.69 -30.82
CA GLU A 223 -3.68 13.72 -32.26
C GLU A 223 -4.26 12.55 -33.04
N ILE A 224 -4.73 11.49 -32.39
CA ILE A 224 -5.42 10.38 -33.08
C ILE A 224 -6.87 10.83 -33.31
N PRO A 225 -7.29 11.11 -34.57
CA PRO A 225 -8.68 11.39 -34.86
C PRO A 225 -9.51 10.13 -34.52
N THR A 226 -10.52 10.31 -33.68
CA THR A 226 -11.54 9.27 -33.46
C THR A 226 -12.31 9.05 -34.76
N VAL A 227 -11.79 8.17 -35.62
CA VAL A 227 -12.57 7.62 -36.72
C VAL A 227 -13.58 6.67 -36.08
N PHE A 228 -14.83 7.12 -36.03
CA PHE A 228 -15.93 6.33 -35.48
C PHE A 228 -16.12 5.04 -36.30
N PRO A 229 -16.31 3.88 -35.64
CA PRO A 229 -16.52 2.60 -36.35
C PRO A 229 -17.86 2.50 -37.09
N GLU A 230 -18.75 3.49 -37.01
CA GLU A 230 -20.08 3.42 -37.63
C GLU A 230 -20.08 3.42 -39.17
N GLN A 231 -19.06 3.96 -39.81
CA GLN A 231 -19.00 3.94 -41.29
C GLN A 231 -18.58 2.58 -41.87
N ILE A 232 -17.97 1.69 -41.07
CA ILE A 232 -17.54 0.36 -41.55
C ILE A 232 -18.71 -0.66 -41.58
N LEU A 233 -19.74 -0.43 -40.80
CA LEU A 233 -20.92 -1.30 -40.73
C LEU A 233 -21.89 -1.03 -41.90
N VAL A 234 -22.05 0.20 -42.33
CA VAL A 234 -22.93 0.59 -43.44
C VAL A 234 -22.40 0.05 -44.78
N ASP A 235 -21.08 0.11 -45.02
CA ASP A 235 -20.47 -0.43 -46.25
C ASP A 235 -20.52 -1.98 -46.37
N LYS A 236 -20.67 -2.69 -45.26
CA LYS A 236 -20.83 -4.15 -45.26
C LYS A 236 -22.27 -4.58 -45.56
N GLU A 237 -23.26 -3.86 -45.07
CA GLU A 237 -24.67 -4.16 -45.35
C GLU A 237 -25.03 -3.85 -46.80
N GLU A 238 -24.58 -2.71 -47.37
CA GLU A 238 -24.79 -2.40 -48.80
C GLU A 238 -24.10 -3.38 -49.76
N ARG A 239 -22.95 -3.96 -49.38
CA ARG A 239 -22.28 -4.99 -50.18
C ARG A 239 -22.99 -6.35 -50.12
N GLN A 240 -23.63 -6.70 -49.02
CA GLN A 240 -24.41 -7.92 -48.89
C GLN A 240 -25.74 -7.83 -49.66
N GLU A 241 -26.43 -6.71 -49.66
CA GLU A 241 -27.67 -6.52 -50.41
C GLU A 241 -27.42 -6.52 -51.95
N LYS A 242 -26.32 -5.91 -52.41
CA LYS A 242 -25.94 -5.97 -53.83
C LYS A 242 -25.54 -7.36 -54.31
N SER A 243 -24.98 -8.22 -53.46
CA SER A 243 -24.63 -9.60 -53.81
C SER A 243 -25.86 -10.51 -53.87
N LEU A 244 -26.86 -10.31 -53.03
CA LEU A 244 -28.10 -11.07 -53.00
C LEU A 244 -29.04 -10.71 -54.17
N SER A 245 -29.01 -9.48 -54.66
CA SER A 245 -29.82 -9.04 -55.81
C SER A 245 -29.29 -9.51 -57.15
N GLN A 246 -28.02 -9.94 -57.27
CA GLN A 246 -27.43 -10.51 -58.47
C GLN A 246 -27.65 -12.04 -58.62
N ILE A 247 -27.88 -12.76 -57.50
CA ILE A 247 -28.13 -14.21 -57.55
C ILE A 247 -29.58 -14.55 -57.95
N GLY A 248 -30.53 -13.63 -57.81
CA GLY A 248 -31.95 -13.82 -58.12
C GLY A 248 -32.34 -13.65 -59.58
N ARG A 249 -31.40 -13.35 -60.53
CA ARG A 249 -31.70 -13.12 -61.97
C ARG A 249 -31.18 -14.19 -62.93
N ALA A 250 -30.73 -15.33 -62.44
CA ALA A 250 -30.14 -16.39 -63.29
C ALA A 250 -30.97 -17.68 -63.38
N HIS A 251 -32.28 -17.66 -63.05
CA HIS A 251 -33.18 -18.80 -63.32
C HIS A 251 -34.57 -18.24 -63.64
N VAL A 252 -34.79 -17.94 -64.90
CA VAL A 252 -36.04 -18.15 -65.69
C VAL A 252 -35.64 -18.44 -67.16
#